data_894e75e63d0aa4074531f7a6552dea2b
#
_entry.id   894e75e63d0aa4074531f7a6552dea2b
#
_cell.length_a   1.000
_cell.length_b   1.000
_cell.length_c   1.000
_cell.angle_alpha   90.00
_cell.angle_beta   90.00
_cell.angle_gamma   90.00
#
_symmetry.space_group_name_H-M   'P 1'
#
loop_
_entity.id
_entity.type
_entity.pdbx_description
1 polymer ?
#
loop_
_entity_poly.entity_id
_entity_poly.type
_entity_poly.pdbx_seq_one_letter_code
_entity_poly.pdbx_strand_id
1 'polypeptide(L)'
;TNNDTEEQSQSQIDYINIAPEEVKIPILMYHSISDEDPSNNLLVPPAMFEEQMAWLEANNFTAMNMDEALEAMRTGKVPKRPVVITFDDGYANNYTSAFPSLKNHKLKATFFVITDGVDNGYYMSSDNLKEMQEAGMSIENHTANHLELNNLSKTDAYESIKRAQDYLRNVIGSDGNYLCYPVGKYNDETIQIEEELGIKAAVTTQGGFASINDGLHTLKRVRISPMSIEGFASIFSEYIN
;
A
#
# COMPACT_ATOMS: atom_id res chain seq x y z
N THR A 1 -31.02 28.48 -24.45
CA THR A 1 -29.63 28.18 -24.03
C THR A 1 -29.71 27.39 -22.76
N ASN A 2 -29.75 26.07 -22.91
CA ASN A 2 -29.72 25.11 -21.80
C ASN A 2 -28.27 24.94 -21.38
N ASN A 3 -27.98 25.27 -20.13
CA ASN A 3 -26.79 24.84 -19.44
C ASN A 3 -27.13 23.48 -18.81
N ASP A 4 -26.81 22.41 -19.50
CA ASP A 4 -26.73 21.09 -18.90
C ASP A 4 -25.39 21.00 -18.15
N THR A 5 -25.45 21.23 -16.84
CA THR A 5 -24.40 20.92 -15.91
C THR A 5 -24.44 19.40 -15.74
N GLU A 6 -23.51 18.69 -16.34
CA GLU A 6 -23.23 17.28 -15.99
C GLU A 6 -22.74 17.24 -14.54
N GLU A 7 -23.64 17.03 -13.60
CA GLU A 7 -23.31 16.54 -12.28
C GLU A 7 -22.75 15.12 -12.44
N GLN A 8 -21.41 15.01 -12.42
CA GLN A 8 -20.74 13.71 -12.26
C GLN A 8 -21.18 13.14 -10.91
N SER A 9 -22.07 12.17 -10.95
CA SER A 9 -22.45 11.36 -9.80
C SER A 9 -21.19 10.70 -9.23
N GLN A 10 -20.57 11.31 -8.20
CA GLN A 10 -19.66 10.58 -7.31
C GLN A 10 -20.50 9.48 -6.68
N SER A 11 -20.20 8.22 -6.99
CA SER A 11 -20.84 7.09 -6.33
C SER A 11 -20.59 7.23 -4.82
N GLN A 12 -21.66 7.40 -4.07
CA GLN A 12 -21.60 7.57 -2.62
C GLN A 12 -21.04 6.29 -2.02
N ILE A 13 -19.91 6.39 -1.29
CA ILE A 13 -19.29 5.25 -0.61
C ILE A 13 -20.28 4.70 0.41
N ASP A 14 -20.58 3.42 0.33
CA ASP A 14 -21.45 2.72 1.26
C ASP A 14 -20.64 2.28 2.49
N TYR A 15 -20.93 2.89 3.66
CA TYR A 15 -20.26 2.60 4.92
C TYR A 15 -21.13 1.74 5.83
N ILE A 16 -20.48 0.85 6.57
CA ILE A 16 -21.07 0.12 7.69
C ILE A 16 -20.40 0.53 8.99
N ASN A 17 -21.11 0.33 10.10
CA ASN A 17 -20.57 0.52 11.45
C ASN A 17 -20.61 -0.82 12.17
N ILE A 18 -19.45 -1.30 12.57
CA ILE A 18 -19.26 -2.54 13.33
C ILE A 18 -18.32 -2.27 14.50
N ALA A 19 -18.14 -3.23 15.39
CA ALA A 19 -17.16 -3.08 16.46
C ALA A 19 -15.75 -2.97 15.89
N PRO A 20 -14.86 -2.10 16.39
CA PRO A 20 -13.51 -1.92 15.88
C PRO A 20 -12.72 -3.23 15.76
N GLU A 21 -12.87 -4.15 16.70
CA GLU A 21 -12.24 -5.47 16.72
C GLU A 21 -12.75 -6.43 15.63
N GLU A 22 -13.91 -6.14 15.04
CA GLU A 22 -14.48 -6.91 13.92
C GLU A 22 -14.07 -6.37 12.55
N VAL A 23 -13.48 -5.16 12.51
CA VAL A 23 -13.00 -4.59 11.25
C VAL A 23 -11.83 -5.41 10.71
N LYS A 24 -11.99 -5.88 9.48
CA LYS A 24 -10.95 -6.57 8.72
C LYS A 24 -10.78 -5.86 7.38
N ILE A 25 -9.55 -5.58 6.99
CA ILE A 25 -9.25 -4.86 5.76
C ILE A 25 -8.20 -5.66 4.98
N PRO A 26 -8.50 -6.10 3.75
CA PRO A 26 -7.49 -6.67 2.87
C PRO A 26 -6.47 -5.60 2.50
N ILE A 27 -5.21 -5.75 2.91
CA ILE A 27 -4.09 -4.95 2.46
C ILE A 27 -3.32 -5.80 1.46
N LEU A 28 -3.45 -5.49 0.17
CA LEU A 28 -2.81 -6.24 -0.91
C LEU A 28 -1.33 -5.86 -1.00
N MET A 29 -0.46 -6.85 -1.10
CA MET A 29 0.99 -6.69 -1.18
C MET A 29 1.49 -7.07 -2.58
N TYR A 30 1.67 -6.06 -3.43
CA TYR A 30 2.34 -6.16 -4.72
C TYR A 30 3.81 -5.75 -4.60
N HIS A 31 4.60 -6.09 -5.62
CA HIS A 31 5.98 -5.63 -5.79
C HIS A 31 6.15 -5.09 -7.21
N SER A 32 6.71 -5.85 -8.12
CA SER A 32 6.94 -5.46 -9.51
C SER A 32 5.74 -5.78 -10.41
N ILE A 33 5.39 -4.86 -11.30
CA ILE A 33 4.36 -5.07 -12.33
C ILE A 33 5.06 -5.28 -13.66
N SER A 34 5.42 -6.54 -13.93
CA SER A 34 6.24 -6.96 -15.06
C SER A 34 5.94 -8.41 -15.44
N ASP A 35 6.19 -8.76 -16.69
CA ASP A 35 6.14 -10.11 -17.26
C ASP A 35 7.51 -10.64 -17.69
N GLU A 36 8.59 -9.96 -17.29
CA GLU A 36 9.96 -10.28 -17.73
C GLU A 36 10.45 -11.64 -17.22
N ASP A 37 10.01 -12.08 -16.04
CA ASP A 37 10.38 -13.38 -15.48
C ASP A 37 9.16 -14.11 -14.91
N PRO A 38 8.51 -14.98 -15.67
CA PRO A 38 7.34 -15.74 -15.22
C PRO A 38 7.59 -16.69 -14.04
N SER A 39 8.85 -16.98 -13.72
CA SER A 39 9.22 -17.83 -12.59
C SER A 39 9.28 -17.04 -11.25
N ASN A 40 9.32 -15.73 -11.31
CA ASN A 40 9.39 -14.85 -10.16
C ASN A 40 8.00 -14.45 -9.67
N ASN A 41 7.58 -15.00 -8.56
CA ASN A 41 6.26 -14.75 -7.96
C ASN A 41 6.07 -13.31 -7.42
N LEU A 42 7.10 -12.47 -7.42
CA LEU A 42 7.00 -11.05 -7.07
C LEU A 42 6.60 -10.19 -8.28
N LEU A 43 6.63 -10.76 -9.49
CA LEU A 43 6.27 -10.07 -10.71
C LEU A 43 4.84 -10.44 -11.11
N VAL A 44 3.96 -9.45 -11.12
CA VAL A 44 2.59 -9.61 -11.65
C VAL A 44 2.55 -8.99 -13.04
N PRO A 45 2.17 -9.75 -14.08
CA PRO A 45 2.07 -9.23 -15.43
C PRO A 45 1.14 -8.00 -15.52
N PRO A 46 1.49 -6.96 -16.31
CA PRO A 46 0.68 -5.74 -16.43
C PRO A 46 -0.77 -6.00 -16.82
N ALA A 47 -1.02 -6.95 -17.75
CA ALA A 47 -2.38 -7.30 -18.17
C ALA A 47 -3.19 -7.94 -17.03
N MET A 48 -2.54 -8.75 -16.19
CA MET A 48 -3.18 -9.37 -15.03
C MET A 48 -3.49 -8.32 -13.95
N PHE A 49 -2.57 -7.39 -13.72
CA PHE A 49 -2.81 -6.28 -12.80
C PHE A 49 -3.99 -5.41 -13.25
N GLU A 50 -4.04 -5.07 -14.54
CA GLU A 50 -5.17 -4.31 -15.12
C GLU A 50 -6.51 -5.03 -14.90
N GLU A 51 -6.55 -6.35 -15.14
CA GLU A 51 -7.75 -7.16 -14.91
C GLU A 51 -8.17 -7.16 -13.43
N GLN A 52 -7.21 -7.21 -12.51
CA GLN A 52 -7.46 -7.14 -11.07
C GLN A 52 -8.03 -5.77 -10.65
N MET A 53 -7.48 -4.67 -11.19
CA MET A 53 -7.97 -3.31 -10.89
C MET A 53 -9.37 -3.09 -11.48
N ALA A 54 -9.61 -3.54 -12.71
CA ALA A 54 -10.93 -3.53 -13.32
C ALA A 54 -11.96 -4.33 -12.51
N TRP A 55 -11.55 -5.48 -11.96
CA TRP A 55 -12.40 -6.30 -11.11
C TRP A 55 -12.78 -5.59 -9.80
N LEU A 56 -11.82 -4.93 -9.15
CA LEU A 56 -12.08 -4.14 -7.93
C LEU A 56 -13.07 -3.01 -8.20
N GLU A 57 -12.90 -2.25 -9.28
CA GLU A 57 -13.83 -1.19 -9.69
C GLU A 57 -15.23 -1.76 -9.98
N ALA A 58 -15.32 -2.80 -10.82
CA ALA A 58 -16.58 -3.42 -11.21
C ALA A 58 -17.37 -3.99 -10.03
N ASN A 59 -16.69 -4.40 -8.97
CA ASN A 59 -17.29 -4.89 -7.73
C ASN A 59 -17.44 -3.83 -6.64
N ASN A 60 -17.25 -2.54 -6.98
CA ASN A 60 -17.42 -1.40 -6.07
C ASN A 60 -16.57 -1.48 -4.80
N PHE A 61 -15.32 -1.96 -4.92
CA PHE A 61 -14.38 -1.87 -3.81
C PHE A 61 -13.92 -0.43 -3.61
N THR A 62 -13.80 -0.02 -2.36
CA THR A 62 -13.29 1.29 -1.97
C THR A 62 -11.81 1.16 -1.64
N ALA A 63 -10.96 1.70 -2.51
CA ALA A 63 -9.53 1.78 -2.25
C ALA A 63 -9.25 2.86 -1.19
N MET A 64 -8.58 2.46 -0.12
CA MET A 64 -8.24 3.28 1.04
C MET A 64 -6.73 3.49 1.10
N ASN A 65 -6.29 4.64 1.60
CA ASN A 65 -4.92 4.80 2.07
C ASN A 65 -4.77 4.28 3.51
N MET A 66 -3.55 4.32 4.05
CA MET A 66 -3.29 3.79 5.40
C MET A 66 -3.95 4.62 6.50
N ASP A 67 -4.06 5.96 6.35
CA ASP A 67 -4.75 6.80 7.34
C ASP A 67 -6.24 6.44 7.42
N GLU A 68 -6.89 6.26 6.29
CA GLU A 68 -8.30 5.84 6.21
C GLU A 68 -8.52 4.44 6.80
N ALA A 69 -7.61 3.51 6.51
CA ALA A 69 -7.67 2.15 7.05
C ALA A 69 -7.49 2.13 8.57
N LEU A 70 -6.53 2.89 9.11
CA LEU A 70 -6.34 3.02 10.55
C LEU A 70 -7.57 3.63 11.23
N GLU A 71 -8.12 4.69 10.66
CA GLU A 71 -9.32 5.33 11.20
C GLU A 71 -10.52 4.36 11.20
N ALA A 72 -10.70 3.59 10.13
CA ALA A 72 -11.73 2.57 10.06
C ALA A 72 -11.54 1.48 11.13
N MET A 73 -10.32 0.97 11.30
CA MET A 73 -10.02 -0.01 12.35
C MET A 73 -10.23 0.54 13.76
N ARG A 74 -9.98 1.84 13.99
CA ARG A 74 -10.12 2.49 15.29
C ARG A 74 -11.58 2.80 15.63
N THR A 75 -12.39 3.18 14.65
CA THR A 75 -13.76 3.69 14.87
C THR A 75 -14.85 2.67 14.58
N GLY A 76 -14.54 1.63 13.81
CA GLY A 76 -15.53 0.68 13.32
C GLY A 76 -16.36 1.19 12.14
N LYS A 77 -16.15 2.44 11.68
CA LYS A 77 -16.77 2.96 10.46
C LYS A 77 -15.92 2.61 9.25
N VAL A 78 -16.33 1.62 8.50
CA VAL A 78 -15.57 1.04 7.39
C VAL A 78 -16.42 0.98 6.12
N PRO A 79 -15.84 1.19 4.91
CA PRO A 79 -16.55 0.90 3.67
C PRO A 79 -17.03 -0.55 3.65
N LYS A 80 -18.18 -0.80 3.03
CA LYS A 80 -18.74 -2.15 2.93
C LYS A 80 -17.81 -3.13 2.19
N ARG A 81 -17.02 -2.62 1.24
CA ARG A 81 -16.02 -3.38 0.48
C ARG A 81 -14.69 -2.64 0.50
N PRO A 82 -13.94 -2.72 1.61
CA PRO A 82 -12.67 -2.00 1.76
C PRO A 82 -11.53 -2.76 1.09
N VAL A 83 -10.53 -2.03 0.59
CA VAL A 83 -9.25 -2.59 0.15
C VAL A 83 -8.16 -1.53 0.30
N VAL A 84 -6.96 -1.94 0.72
CA VAL A 84 -5.75 -1.13 0.62
C VAL A 84 -4.83 -1.81 -0.40
N ILE A 85 -4.36 -1.07 -1.38
CA ILE A 85 -3.45 -1.57 -2.41
C ILE A 85 -2.06 -1.06 -2.07
N THR A 86 -1.11 -1.96 -1.84
CA THR A 86 0.27 -1.59 -1.50
C THR A 86 1.27 -2.18 -2.48
N PHE A 87 2.37 -1.46 -2.71
CA PHE A 87 3.50 -1.88 -3.53
C PHE A 87 4.76 -1.71 -2.71
N ASP A 88 5.61 -2.73 -2.68
CA ASP A 88 6.88 -2.71 -1.99
C ASP A 88 8.02 -2.41 -2.95
N ASP A 89 9.14 -1.94 -2.42
CA ASP A 89 10.43 -1.66 -3.04
C ASP A 89 10.50 -0.37 -3.89
N GLY A 90 9.46 -0.01 -4.62
CA GLY A 90 9.44 1.21 -5.43
C GLY A 90 10.02 1.03 -6.84
N TYR A 91 9.84 -0.13 -7.47
CA TYR A 91 10.30 -0.41 -8.85
C TYR A 91 9.80 0.62 -9.86
N ALA A 92 10.60 0.93 -10.88
CA ALA A 92 10.23 1.87 -11.94
C ALA A 92 8.91 1.50 -12.64
N ASN A 93 8.60 0.21 -12.76
CA ASN A 93 7.34 -0.25 -13.36
C ASN A 93 6.10 -0.01 -12.49
N ASN A 94 6.26 0.33 -11.23
CA ASN A 94 5.14 0.83 -10.42
C ASN A 94 4.60 2.16 -10.99
N TYR A 95 5.48 3.02 -11.51
CA TYR A 95 5.08 4.25 -12.21
C TYR A 95 4.63 3.97 -13.64
N THR A 96 5.38 3.18 -14.41
CA THR A 96 5.11 3.02 -15.85
C THR A 96 3.95 2.06 -16.16
N SER A 97 3.65 1.12 -15.28
CA SER A 97 2.61 0.08 -15.47
C SER A 97 1.46 0.17 -14.46
N ALA A 98 1.75 0.24 -13.15
CA ALA A 98 0.70 0.23 -12.14
C ALA A 98 -0.05 1.56 -12.04
N PHE A 99 0.67 2.68 -12.01
CA PHE A 99 0.07 3.99 -11.80
C PHE A 99 -0.96 4.39 -12.87
N PRO A 100 -0.73 4.18 -14.19
CA PRO A 100 -1.76 4.45 -15.20
C PRO A 100 -3.04 3.62 -15.00
N SER A 101 -2.91 2.34 -14.67
CA SER A 101 -4.05 1.46 -14.40
C SER A 101 -4.84 1.94 -13.18
N LEU A 102 -4.16 2.25 -12.07
CA LEU A 102 -4.81 2.80 -10.87
C LEU A 102 -5.60 4.08 -11.16
N LYS A 103 -5.02 5.00 -11.95
CA LYS A 103 -5.71 6.23 -12.36
C LYS A 103 -6.94 5.94 -13.20
N ASN A 104 -6.85 5.03 -14.19
CA ASN A 104 -7.96 4.66 -15.04
C ASN A 104 -9.15 4.13 -14.25
N HIS A 105 -8.89 3.32 -13.23
CA HIS A 105 -9.91 2.73 -12.36
C HIS A 105 -10.25 3.58 -11.13
N LYS A 106 -9.67 4.79 -11.01
CA LYS A 106 -9.88 5.73 -9.89
C LYS A 106 -9.58 5.10 -8.52
N LEU A 107 -8.60 4.20 -8.49
CA LEU A 107 -8.13 3.52 -7.29
C LEU A 107 -6.88 4.23 -6.77
N LYS A 108 -6.83 4.50 -5.47
CA LYS A 108 -5.61 4.97 -4.82
C LYS A 108 -4.80 3.79 -4.28
N ALA A 109 -3.50 4.00 -4.11
CA ALA A 109 -2.59 2.98 -3.60
C ALA A 109 -1.49 3.62 -2.73
N THR A 110 -0.81 2.79 -1.96
CA THR A 110 0.35 3.16 -1.13
C THR A 110 1.60 2.48 -1.67
N PHE A 111 2.65 3.25 -1.88
CA PHE A 111 3.95 2.78 -2.38
C PHE A 111 4.99 2.94 -1.29
N PHE A 112 5.47 1.81 -0.78
CA PHE A 112 6.57 1.75 0.18
C PHE A 112 7.90 1.71 -0.57
N VAL A 113 8.67 2.80 -0.52
CA VAL A 113 9.85 2.97 -1.35
C VAL A 113 11.16 2.86 -0.57
N ILE A 114 12.16 2.22 -1.18
CA ILE A 114 13.55 2.18 -0.72
C ILE A 114 14.21 3.48 -1.16
N THR A 115 14.45 4.40 -0.23
CA THR A 115 14.83 5.76 -0.61
C THR A 115 16.24 5.90 -1.19
N ASP A 116 17.18 5.05 -0.82
CA ASP A 116 18.52 5.03 -1.43
C ASP A 116 18.50 4.54 -2.90
N GLY A 117 17.41 3.90 -3.32
CA GLY A 117 17.20 3.45 -4.71
C GLY A 117 16.59 4.51 -5.62
N VAL A 118 15.97 5.54 -5.08
CA VAL A 118 15.31 6.58 -5.88
C VAL A 118 16.32 7.26 -6.81
N ASP A 119 15.90 7.55 -8.03
CA ASP A 119 16.72 8.18 -9.09
C ASP A 119 17.88 7.32 -9.66
N ASN A 120 17.96 6.01 -9.32
CA ASN A 120 19.00 5.13 -9.86
C ASN A 120 18.67 4.46 -11.19
N GLY A 121 17.46 4.67 -11.73
CA GLY A 121 16.98 4.12 -13.00
C GLY A 121 16.35 2.71 -12.91
N TYR A 122 16.59 1.95 -11.85
CA TYR A 122 15.94 0.68 -11.58
C TYR A 122 14.63 0.87 -10.77
N TYR A 123 14.65 1.83 -9.86
CA TYR A 123 13.52 2.28 -9.09
C TYR A 123 12.93 3.57 -9.67
N MET A 124 11.79 3.98 -9.14
CA MET A 124 11.14 5.24 -9.52
C MET A 124 12.05 6.45 -9.26
N SER A 125 11.90 7.48 -10.09
CA SER A 125 12.54 8.77 -9.83
C SER A 125 11.77 9.58 -8.78
N SER A 126 12.46 10.56 -8.19
CA SER A 126 11.83 11.52 -7.28
C SER A 126 10.69 12.30 -7.95
N ASP A 127 10.82 12.59 -9.24
CA ASP A 127 9.76 13.27 -10.01
C ASP A 127 8.54 12.35 -10.22
N ASN A 128 8.77 11.04 -10.49
CA ASN A 128 7.66 10.07 -10.55
C ASN A 128 6.89 10.01 -9.23
N LEU A 129 7.60 9.93 -8.10
CA LEU A 129 6.99 9.86 -6.77
C LEU A 129 6.17 11.10 -6.44
N LYS A 130 6.67 12.31 -6.81
CA LYS A 130 5.93 13.56 -6.62
C LYS A 130 4.65 13.60 -7.45
N GLU A 131 4.74 13.25 -8.75
CA GLU A 131 3.56 13.18 -9.61
C GLU A 131 2.50 12.21 -9.08
N MET A 132 2.92 11.03 -8.63
CA MET A 132 2.02 10.03 -8.05
C MET A 132 1.34 10.56 -6.79
N GLN A 133 2.07 11.25 -5.92
CA GLN A 133 1.52 11.86 -4.71
C GLN A 133 0.53 12.98 -5.03
N GLU A 134 0.84 13.84 -5.99
CA GLU A 134 -0.07 14.90 -6.48
C GLU A 134 -1.36 14.30 -7.06
N ALA A 135 -1.27 13.12 -7.65
CA ALA A 135 -2.43 12.37 -8.17
C ALA A 135 -3.20 11.56 -7.09
N GLY A 136 -2.84 11.70 -5.81
CA GLY A 136 -3.55 11.07 -4.69
C GLY A 136 -3.05 9.70 -4.25
N MET A 137 -1.89 9.24 -4.75
CA MET A 137 -1.20 8.07 -4.22
C MET A 137 -0.43 8.43 -2.95
N SER A 138 -0.24 7.46 -2.04
CA SER A 138 0.59 7.64 -0.84
C SER A 138 1.98 7.07 -1.09
N ILE A 139 3.02 7.83 -0.75
CA ILE A 139 4.42 7.40 -0.82
C ILE A 139 4.94 7.25 0.60
N GLU A 140 5.34 6.05 0.97
CA GLU A 140 5.64 5.68 2.36
C GLU A 140 6.99 4.96 2.49
N ASN A 141 7.38 4.67 3.71
CA ASN A 141 8.71 4.27 4.13
C ASN A 141 8.95 2.76 3.96
N HIS A 142 9.95 2.36 3.15
CA HIS A 142 10.47 0.99 3.09
C HIS A 142 11.95 0.93 3.50
N THR A 143 12.33 1.78 4.45
CA THR A 143 13.71 2.06 4.89
C THR A 143 14.59 2.73 3.82
N ALA A 144 15.77 3.17 4.21
CA ALA A 144 16.69 3.77 3.25
C ALA A 144 17.34 2.72 2.35
N ASN A 145 17.74 1.58 2.91
CA ASN A 145 18.68 0.64 2.29
C ASN A 145 18.18 -0.81 2.22
N HIS A 146 16.91 -1.06 2.60
CA HIS A 146 16.28 -2.39 2.55
C HIS A 146 17.04 -3.50 3.33
N LEU A 147 17.74 -3.16 4.40
CA LEU A 147 18.36 -4.16 5.25
C LEU A 147 17.35 -4.75 6.25
N GLU A 148 17.51 -6.03 6.61
CA GLU A 148 16.68 -6.69 7.61
C GLU A 148 16.86 -6.03 8.97
N LEU A 149 15.85 -5.32 9.47
CA LEU A 149 15.94 -4.47 10.67
C LEU A 149 16.28 -5.24 11.94
N ASN A 150 15.82 -6.49 12.05
CA ASN A 150 16.12 -7.35 13.21
C ASN A 150 17.58 -7.83 13.28
N ASN A 151 18.35 -7.67 12.20
CA ASN A 151 19.77 -8.03 12.14
C ASN A 151 20.70 -6.83 12.32
N LEU A 152 20.14 -5.62 12.43
CA LEU A 152 20.89 -4.37 12.63
C LEU A 152 21.06 -4.06 14.12
N SER A 153 22.07 -3.25 14.45
CA SER A 153 22.11 -2.58 15.74
C SER A 153 20.92 -1.60 15.85
N LYS A 154 20.50 -1.27 17.07
CA LYS A 154 19.43 -0.26 17.29
C LYS A 154 19.74 1.04 16.56
N THR A 155 20.99 1.51 16.60
CA THR A 155 21.43 2.73 15.92
C THR A 155 21.29 2.62 14.40
N ASP A 156 21.74 1.52 13.80
CA ASP A 156 21.67 1.35 12.35
C ASP A 156 20.22 1.19 11.87
N ALA A 157 19.38 0.48 12.62
CA ALA A 157 17.95 0.34 12.34
C ALA A 157 17.24 1.70 12.43
N TYR A 158 17.53 2.48 13.47
CA TYR A 158 17.01 3.84 13.63
C TYR A 158 17.39 4.73 12.44
N GLU A 159 18.69 4.74 12.08
CA GLU A 159 19.18 5.55 10.96
C GLU A 159 18.55 5.12 9.62
N SER A 160 18.38 3.83 9.39
CA SER A 160 17.75 3.32 8.15
C SER A 160 16.31 3.81 8.01
N ILE A 161 15.52 3.76 9.07
CA ILE A 161 14.12 4.21 9.06
C ILE A 161 14.07 5.75 8.99
N LYS A 162 14.87 6.44 9.82
CA LYS A 162 14.86 7.90 9.90
C LYS A 162 15.32 8.58 8.61
N ARG A 163 16.38 8.10 7.98
CA ARG A 163 16.87 8.66 6.70
C ARG A 163 15.81 8.58 5.63
N ALA A 164 15.10 7.46 5.55
CA ALA A 164 13.99 7.32 4.62
C ALA A 164 12.85 8.29 4.93
N GLN A 165 12.47 8.43 6.21
CA GLN A 165 11.44 9.38 6.62
C GLN A 165 11.84 10.83 6.31
N ASP A 166 13.09 11.20 6.59
CA ASP A 166 13.60 12.53 6.28
C ASP A 166 13.62 12.81 4.77
N TYR A 167 14.04 11.83 3.95
CA TYR A 167 14.00 11.93 2.50
C TYR A 167 12.58 12.15 1.99
N LEU A 168 11.62 11.34 2.44
CA LEU A 168 10.22 11.45 2.06
C LEU A 168 9.65 12.83 2.39
N ARG A 169 9.94 13.36 3.58
CA ARG A 169 9.51 14.69 4.00
C ARG A 169 10.13 15.80 3.17
N ASN A 170 11.43 15.77 3.00
CA ASN A 170 12.18 16.89 2.43
C ASN A 170 12.20 16.91 0.91
N VAL A 171 12.11 15.74 0.25
CA VAL A 171 12.22 15.61 -1.20
C VAL A 171 10.88 15.33 -1.86
N ILE A 172 10.06 14.46 -1.26
CA ILE A 172 8.79 14.03 -1.85
C ILE A 172 7.62 14.84 -1.28
N GLY A 173 7.71 15.30 -0.04
CA GLY A 173 6.63 15.98 0.66
C GLY A 173 5.62 15.03 1.32
N SER A 174 6.01 13.76 1.53
CA SER A 174 5.26 12.79 2.33
C SER A 174 5.76 12.78 3.77
N ASP A 175 4.86 12.57 4.73
CA ASP A 175 5.26 12.45 6.13
C ASP A 175 6.05 11.17 6.44
N GLY A 176 5.94 10.12 5.61
CA GLY A 176 6.63 8.84 5.82
C GLY A 176 6.23 8.16 7.12
N ASN A 177 4.94 8.22 7.47
CA ASN A 177 4.43 7.78 8.77
C ASN A 177 4.02 6.30 8.81
N TYR A 178 4.15 5.60 7.70
CA TYR A 178 3.86 4.17 7.59
C TYR A 178 5.11 3.43 7.14
N LEU A 179 5.41 2.32 7.80
CA LEU A 179 6.60 1.51 7.52
C LEU A 179 6.21 0.15 6.94
N CYS A 180 6.94 -0.27 5.93
CA CYS A 180 6.96 -1.66 5.48
C CYS A 180 8.31 -2.28 5.87
N TYR A 181 8.28 -3.38 6.61
CA TYR A 181 9.51 -4.06 7.03
C TYR A 181 10.19 -4.76 5.85
N PRO A 182 11.47 -4.48 5.56
CA PRO A 182 12.23 -5.26 4.59
C PRO A 182 12.13 -6.75 4.86
N VAL A 183 11.70 -7.52 3.87
CA VAL A 183 11.40 -8.96 3.94
C VAL A 183 10.53 -9.40 5.13
N GLY A 184 9.77 -8.46 5.70
CA GLY A 184 8.91 -8.70 6.86
C GLY A 184 9.65 -8.90 8.18
N LYS A 185 10.93 -8.49 8.29
CA LYS A 185 11.78 -8.74 9.46
C LYS A 185 11.84 -7.53 10.39
N TYR A 186 11.45 -7.74 11.64
CA TYR A 186 11.44 -6.76 12.72
C TYR A 186 11.64 -7.47 14.08
N ASN A 187 11.86 -6.71 15.13
CA ASN A 187 11.89 -7.15 16.51
C ASN A 187 11.34 -6.05 17.45
N ASP A 188 11.36 -6.26 18.75
CA ASP A 188 10.82 -5.30 19.72
C ASP A 188 11.57 -3.97 19.71
N GLU A 189 12.88 -3.95 19.43
CA GLU A 189 13.65 -2.72 19.27
C GLU A 189 13.19 -1.93 18.03
N THR A 190 12.85 -2.61 16.94
CA THR A 190 12.30 -1.98 15.73
C THR A 190 11.01 -1.24 16.06
N ILE A 191 10.10 -1.86 16.82
CA ILE A 191 8.83 -1.24 17.22
C ILE A 191 9.08 -0.03 18.13
N GLN A 192 10.04 -0.10 19.07
CA GLN A 192 10.42 1.06 19.88
C GLN A 192 10.95 2.23 19.03
N ILE A 193 11.75 1.94 18.01
CA ILE A 193 12.25 2.96 17.07
C ILE A 193 11.09 3.62 16.31
N GLU A 194 10.11 2.84 15.88
CA GLU A 194 8.92 3.37 15.20
C GLU A 194 8.15 4.33 16.10
N GLU A 195 7.95 3.99 17.36
CA GLU A 195 7.31 4.86 18.35
C GLU A 195 8.13 6.16 18.57
N GLU A 196 9.46 6.06 18.70
CA GLU A 196 10.36 7.21 18.82
C GLU A 196 10.30 8.14 17.59
N LEU A 197 10.11 7.60 16.39
CA LEU A 197 10.05 8.34 15.12
C LEU A 197 8.63 8.78 14.73
N GLY A 198 7.61 8.43 15.52
CA GLY A 198 6.22 8.77 15.25
C GLY A 198 5.62 8.02 14.06
N ILE A 199 6.12 6.82 13.76
CA ILE A 199 5.50 5.90 12.80
C ILE A 199 4.15 5.46 13.36
N LYS A 200 3.09 5.64 12.59
CA LYS A 200 1.71 5.35 13.03
C LYS A 200 1.38 3.87 12.97
N ALA A 201 1.88 3.18 11.95
CA ALA A 201 1.69 1.74 11.78
C ALA A 201 2.73 1.14 10.85
N ALA A 202 2.91 -0.17 10.94
CA ALA A 202 3.78 -0.93 10.06
C ALA A 202 3.09 -2.19 9.52
N VAL A 203 3.44 -2.53 8.28
CA VAL A 203 2.91 -3.71 7.58
C VAL A 203 3.98 -4.81 7.51
N THR A 204 3.51 -6.04 7.61
CA THR A 204 4.33 -7.25 7.60
C THR A 204 4.12 -8.07 6.32
N THR A 205 4.80 -9.21 6.24
CA THR A 205 4.55 -10.26 5.23
C THR A 205 3.67 -11.39 5.77
N GLN A 206 3.12 -11.26 6.98
CA GLN A 206 2.19 -12.23 7.54
C GLN A 206 0.87 -12.20 6.75
N GLY A 207 0.41 -13.38 6.34
CA GLY A 207 -0.81 -13.53 5.55
C GLY A 207 -2.08 -13.33 6.39
N GLY A 208 -3.04 -12.61 5.83
CA GLY A 208 -4.36 -12.38 6.40
C GLY A 208 -4.88 -10.98 6.14
N PHE A 209 -6.09 -10.69 6.62
CA PHE A 209 -6.64 -9.36 6.58
C PHE A 209 -6.19 -8.59 7.81
N ALA A 210 -5.86 -7.31 7.62
CA ALA A 210 -5.43 -6.45 8.70
C ALA A 210 -6.57 -6.14 9.65
N SER A 211 -6.27 -6.10 10.93
CA SER A 211 -7.20 -5.80 12.02
C SER A 211 -6.46 -5.07 13.13
N ILE A 212 -7.18 -4.30 13.93
CA ILE A 212 -6.60 -3.68 15.14
C ILE A 212 -6.05 -4.73 16.12
N ASN A 213 -6.56 -5.96 16.06
CA ASN A 213 -6.10 -7.08 16.88
C ASN A 213 -4.70 -7.59 16.50
N ASP A 214 -4.19 -7.25 15.32
CA ASP A 214 -2.82 -7.57 14.93
C ASP A 214 -1.78 -6.75 15.70
N GLY A 215 -2.19 -5.58 16.22
CA GLY A 215 -1.31 -4.51 16.65
C GLY A 215 -0.91 -3.61 15.48
N LEU A 216 -0.85 -2.29 15.71
CA LEU A 216 -0.64 -1.30 14.64
C LEU A 216 0.72 -1.45 13.93
N HIS A 217 1.72 -1.97 14.64
CA HIS A 217 3.07 -2.20 14.09
C HIS A 217 3.28 -3.62 13.53
N THR A 218 2.22 -4.41 13.40
CA THR A 218 2.28 -5.80 12.92
C THR A 218 1.11 -6.19 12.03
N LEU A 219 0.65 -5.25 11.21
CA LEU A 219 -0.50 -5.44 10.34
C LEU A 219 -0.25 -6.52 9.29
N LYS A 220 -1.20 -7.43 9.13
CA LYS A 220 -1.17 -8.50 8.12
C LYS A 220 -1.47 -7.96 6.73
N ARG A 221 -0.98 -8.66 5.73
CA ARG A 221 -1.27 -8.36 4.32
C ARG A 221 -1.59 -9.62 3.52
N VAL A 222 -2.22 -9.43 2.39
CA VAL A 222 -2.48 -10.47 1.40
C VAL A 222 -1.43 -10.37 0.30
N ARG A 223 -0.54 -11.36 0.21
CA ARG A 223 0.45 -11.44 -0.88
C ARG A 223 -0.27 -11.67 -2.21
N ILE A 224 0.03 -10.85 -3.19
CA ILE A 224 -0.42 -11.04 -4.57
C ILE A 224 0.75 -11.53 -5.42
N SER A 225 0.57 -12.69 -6.00
CA SER A 225 1.44 -13.30 -7.01
C SER A 225 0.64 -13.51 -8.29
N PRO A 226 1.26 -13.88 -9.43
CA PRO A 226 0.51 -14.23 -10.62
C PRO A 226 -0.58 -15.28 -10.33
N MET A 227 -1.83 -14.94 -10.61
CA MET A 227 -3.01 -15.79 -10.37
C MET A 227 -4.14 -15.45 -11.33
N SER A 228 -5.06 -16.37 -11.56
CA SER A 228 -6.26 -16.09 -12.36
C SER A 228 -7.17 -15.08 -11.66
N ILE A 229 -8.07 -14.45 -12.42
CA ILE A 229 -9.03 -13.50 -11.85
C ILE A 229 -9.99 -14.18 -10.86
N GLU A 230 -10.33 -15.44 -11.04
CA GLU A 230 -11.12 -16.23 -10.09
C GLU A 230 -10.34 -16.43 -8.77
N GLY A 231 -9.03 -16.69 -8.87
CA GLY A 231 -8.13 -16.76 -7.71
C GLY A 231 -8.09 -15.43 -6.96
N PHE A 232 -7.94 -14.32 -7.67
CA PHE A 232 -7.99 -12.98 -7.09
C PHE A 232 -9.35 -12.68 -6.45
N ALA A 233 -10.45 -12.94 -7.15
CA ALA A 233 -11.80 -12.74 -6.63
C ALA A 233 -12.07 -13.55 -5.36
N SER A 234 -11.52 -14.76 -5.25
CA SER A 234 -11.69 -15.62 -4.08
C SER A 234 -11.14 -15.03 -2.78
N ILE A 235 -10.14 -14.13 -2.86
CA ILE A 235 -9.61 -13.38 -1.72
C ILE A 235 -10.72 -12.58 -1.03
N PHE A 236 -11.66 -12.06 -1.82
CA PHE A 236 -12.71 -11.15 -1.37
C PHE A 236 -14.07 -11.83 -1.16
N SER A 237 -14.11 -13.15 -1.07
CA SER A 237 -15.37 -13.91 -0.99
C SER A 237 -16.30 -13.47 0.14
N GLU A 238 -15.77 -13.04 1.28
CA GLU A 238 -16.57 -12.55 2.41
C GLU A 238 -17.23 -11.16 2.17
N TYR A 239 -16.83 -10.43 1.12
CA TYR A 239 -17.38 -9.11 0.77
C TYR A 239 -18.37 -9.13 -0.38
N ILE A 240 -18.42 -10.20 -1.19
CA ILE A 240 -19.19 -10.25 -2.43
C ILE A 240 -20.34 -11.28 -2.42
N ASN A 241 -20.53 -11.99 -1.30
CA ASN A 241 -21.64 -12.93 -1.08
C ASN A 241 -22.90 -12.22 -0.55
#